data_88427a19c6727ee0abddc5b1db84a19b
#
_entry.id   88427a19c6727ee0abddc5b1db84a19b
#
_cell.length_a   1.000
_cell.length_b   1.000
_cell.length_c   1.000
_cell.angle_alpha   90.00
_cell.angle_beta   90.00
_cell.angle_gamma   90.00
#
_symmetry.space_group_name_H-M   'P 1'
#
loop_
_entity.id
_entity.type
_entity.pdbx_description
1 polymer ?
#
loop_
_entity_poly.entity_id
_entity_poly.type
_entity_poly.pdbx_seq_one_letter_code
_entity_poly.pdbx_strand_id
1 'polypeptide(L)'
;ALSKVFIDDLMQALSDLNRPEIRCIILRAPSGSKVFSAGHDIHELPSGGRDPLSYDDPLRQITRMIQKFPKPIISMVEGSVWGGAFEMIMSSDLIIAASTSTFSMTPVNLGVPYNLVGIHNLTRDAGFHIVKELIFTASPITAQRALAVGILNHVVEVEELEDFTLQMAHHISEKAPLAIAVIKEELRVLGEAHTMNSDEFERIQGMRRAVYDSEDYQEGMNAFLEKRKPNFVGH
;
A
#
# COMPACT_ATOMS: atom_id res chain seq x y z
N ALA A 1 -3.99 8.27 9.76
CA ALA A 1 -2.76 8.25 8.98
C ALA A 1 -1.86 7.13 9.48
N LEU A 2 -0.92 6.70 8.65
CA LEU A 2 0.12 5.73 8.98
C LEU A 2 1.32 6.49 9.56
N SER A 3 1.21 6.86 10.84
CA SER A 3 2.33 7.44 11.60
C SER A 3 3.33 6.35 12.00
N LYS A 4 4.55 6.74 12.34
CA LYS A 4 5.58 5.81 12.82
C LYS A 4 5.08 5.01 14.03
N VAL A 5 4.46 5.66 15.00
CA VAL A 5 3.94 5.00 16.21
C VAL A 5 2.89 3.95 15.85
N PHE A 6 1.92 4.31 14.99
CA PHE A 6 0.91 3.36 14.54
C PHE A 6 1.51 2.15 13.80
N ILE A 7 2.52 2.39 12.96
CA ILE A 7 3.19 1.32 12.22
C ILE A 7 4.00 0.42 13.17
N ASP A 8 4.70 1.00 14.14
CA ASP A 8 5.44 0.23 15.16
C ASP A 8 4.48 -0.68 15.95
N ASP A 9 3.31 -0.16 16.36
CA ASP A 9 2.27 -0.94 17.06
C ASP A 9 1.71 -2.06 16.16
N LEU A 10 1.48 -1.77 14.89
CA LEU A 10 0.99 -2.77 13.93
C LEU A 10 2.03 -3.88 13.68
N MET A 11 3.30 -3.53 13.57
CA MET A 11 4.39 -4.51 13.44
C MET A 11 4.51 -5.38 14.69
N GLN A 12 4.37 -4.78 15.89
CA GLN A 12 4.37 -5.52 17.13
C GLN A 12 3.18 -6.48 17.20
N ALA A 13 1.98 -6.02 16.84
CA ALA A 13 0.79 -6.87 16.79
C ALA A 13 0.95 -8.06 15.83
N LEU A 14 1.52 -7.83 14.63
CA LEU A 14 1.82 -8.93 13.70
C LEU A 14 2.83 -9.91 14.29
N SER A 15 3.87 -9.43 14.97
CA SER A 15 4.84 -10.28 15.65
C SER A 15 4.19 -11.16 16.72
N ASP A 16 3.31 -10.57 17.54
CA ASP A 16 2.60 -11.28 18.61
C ASP A 16 1.60 -12.31 18.08
N LEU A 17 1.06 -12.07 16.87
CA LEU A 17 0.16 -13.00 16.17
C LEU A 17 0.90 -14.12 15.42
N ASN A 18 2.23 -14.09 15.37
CA ASN A 18 3.00 -15.17 14.72
C ASN A 18 3.13 -16.41 15.61
N ARG A 19 2.00 -16.97 16.01
CA ARG A 19 1.88 -18.15 16.88
C ARG A 19 1.21 -19.31 16.13
N PRO A 20 1.49 -20.57 16.46
CA PRO A 20 0.96 -21.75 15.74
C PRO A 20 -0.56 -21.80 15.63
N GLU A 21 -1.28 -21.27 16.61
CA GLU A 21 -2.74 -21.28 16.69
C GLU A 21 -3.39 -20.31 15.66
N ILE A 22 -2.67 -19.26 15.28
CA ILE A 22 -3.15 -18.30 14.28
C ILE A 22 -2.87 -18.84 12.89
N ARG A 23 -3.89 -18.89 12.04
CA ARG A 23 -3.83 -19.49 10.70
C ARG A 23 -3.95 -18.46 9.59
N CYS A 24 -4.67 -17.37 9.85
CA CYS A 24 -4.92 -16.26 8.93
C CYS A 24 -5.11 -14.98 9.75
N ILE A 25 -4.75 -13.84 9.17
CA ILE A 25 -4.92 -12.52 9.78
C ILE A 25 -5.83 -11.68 8.90
N ILE A 26 -6.75 -10.93 9.52
CA ILE A 26 -7.56 -9.91 8.84
C ILE A 26 -7.07 -8.53 9.31
N LEU A 27 -6.61 -7.73 8.35
CA LEU A 27 -6.26 -6.32 8.56
C LEU A 27 -7.47 -5.45 8.18
N ARG A 28 -8.00 -4.70 9.13
CA ARG A 28 -9.20 -3.87 8.93
C ARG A 28 -9.12 -2.52 9.66
N ALA A 29 -9.88 -1.55 9.19
CA ALA A 29 -10.26 -0.37 9.98
C ALA A 29 -11.46 -0.69 10.88
N PRO A 30 -11.78 0.13 11.89
CA PRO A 30 -13.03 -0.01 12.65
C PRO A 30 -14.25 -0.03 11.71
N SER A 31 -15.26 -0.85 12.05
CA SER A 31 -16.49 -0.96 11.26
C SER A 31 -17.19 0.42 11.12
N GLY A 32 -17.75 0.71 9.95
CA GLY A 32 -18.36 1.98 9.64
C GLY A 32 -17.39 3.11 9.30
N SER A 33 -16.11 2.80 9.11
CA SER A 33 -15.10 3.80 8.76
C SER A 33 -15.32 4.35 7.34
N LYS A 34 -15.48 5.67 7.21
CA LYS A 34 -15.53 6.35 5.90
C LYS A 34 -14.17 6.35 5.19
N VAL A 35 -13.09 6.24 5.95
CA VAL A 35 -11.71 6.21 5.47
C VAL A 35 -11.00 5.03 6.12
N PHE A 36 -10.58 4.07 5.32
CA PHE A 36 -9.75 2.95 5.79
C PHE A 36 -8.42 3.48 6.32
N SER A 37 -7.73 4.27 5.52
CA SER A 37 -6.54 5.02 5.93
C SER A 37 -6.22 6.13 4.94
N ALA A 38 -5.78 7.28 5.48
CA ALA A 38 -5.33 8.44 4.69
C ALA A 38 -3.91 8.29 4.12
N GLY A 39 -3.24 7.17 4.37
CA GLY A 39 -1.86 6.95 3.96
C GLY A 39 -0.82 7.49 4.93
N HIS A 40 0.40 7.72 4.44
CA HIS A 40 1.54 8.19 5.23
C HIS A 40 1.20 9.47 5.99
N ASP A 41 1.69 9.60 7.23
CA ASP A 41 1.53 10.84 7.96
C ASP A 41 2.48 11.90 7.38
N ILE A 42 1.89 12.91 6.72
CA ILE A 42 2.66 13.95 6.06
C ILE A 42 3.48 14.84 7.02
N HIS A 43 3.06 14.91 8.28
CA HIS A 43 3.82 15.65 9.30
C HIS A 43 5.15 14.97 9.66
N GLU A 44 5.29 13.69 9.33
CA GLU A 44 6.51 12.92 9.51
C GLU A 44 7.40 12.90 8.26
N LEU A 45 6.94 13.49 7.15
CA LEU A 45 7.77 13.62 5.96
C LEU A 45 8.89 14.65 6.17
N PRO A 46 10.14 14.33 5.76
CA PRO A 46 11.25 15.25 5.93
C PRO A 46 11.05 16.56 5.13
N SER A 47 11.54 17.65 5.66
CA SER A 47 11.40 19.00 5.07
C SER A 47 12.36 19.28 3.91
N GLY A 48 12.89 18.26 3.25
CA GLY A 48 13.77 18.37 2.07
C GLY A 48 15.09 17.62 2.21
N GLY A 49 15.80 17.41 1.11
CA GLY A 49 17.15 16.81 1.04
C GLY A 49 17.24 15.32 1.47
N ARG A 50 16.13 14.69 1.81
CA ARG A 50 16.10 13.31 2.26
C ARG A 50 14.91 12.57 1.63
N ASP A 51 15.18 11.39 1.04
CA ASP A 51 14.14 10.52 0.53
C ASP A 51 13.21 10.04 1.67
N PRO A 52 11.94 10.48 1.72
CA PRO A 52 11.00 10.07 2.77
C PRO A 52 10.59 8.60 2.66
N LEU A 53 10.82 7.95 1.51
CA LEU A 53 10.47 6.56 1.26
C LEU A 53 11.74 5.68 1.16
N SER A 54 12.72 5.96 2.00
CA SER A 54 13.95 5.18 2.11
C SER A 54 13.69 3.76 2.63
N TYR A 55 14.72 2.91 2.61
CA TYR A 55 14.60 1.52 3.07
C TYR A 55 14.08 1.39 4.50
N ASP A 56 14.47 2.32 5.38
CA ASP A 56 14.12 2.32 6.82
C ASP A 56 12.84 3.10 7.14
N ASP A 57 12.17 3.63 6.11
CA ASP A 57 10.87 4.27 6.29
C ASP A 57 9.85 3.29 6.91
N PRO A 58 9.04 3.71 7.93
CA PRO A 58 8.08 2.84 8.59
C PRO A 58 7.10 2.16 7.63
N LEU A 59 6.60 2.86 6.61
CA LEU A 59 5.73 2.27 5.60
C LEU A 59 6.45 1.15 4.84
N ARG A 60 7.73 1.33 4.52
CA ARG A 60 8.54 0.31 3.86
C ARG A 60 8.80 -0.90 4.75
N GLN A 61 8.92 -0.68 6.06
CA GLN A 61 9.09 -1.77 7.02
C GLN A 61 7.83 -2.62 7.14
N ILE A 62 6.65 -1.99 7.32
CA ILE A 62 5.40 -2.73 7.44
C ILE A 62 5.02 -3.47 6.15
N THR A 63 5.22 -2.88 4.97
CA THR A 63 4.94 -3.56 3.69
C THR A 63 5.80 -4.81 3.53
N ARG A 64 7.11 -4.72 3.83
CA ARG A 64 8.00 -5.90 3.83
C ARG A 64 7.58 -6.96 4.86
N MET A 65 7.15 -6.52 6.05
CA MET A 65 6.69 -7.45 7.09
C MET A 65 5.43 -8.21 6.65
N ILE A 66 4.45 -7.53 6.07
CA ILE A 66 3.23 -8.14 5.54
C ILE A 66 3.57 -9.17 4.45
N GLN A 67 4.41 -8.80 3.49
CA GLN A 67 4.81 -9.67 2.38
C GLN A 67 5.56 -10.93 2.85
N LYS A 68 6.42 -10.80 3.88
CA LYS A 68 7.23 -11.91 4.42
C LYS A 68 6.53 -12.67 5.56
N PHE A 69 5.37 -12.22 6.00
CA PHE A 69 4.66 -12.87 7.08
C PHE A 69 4.25 -14.29 6.67
N PRO A 70 4.54 -15.32 7.48
CA PRO A 70 4.39 -16.72 7.03
C PRO A 70 2.95 -17.19 6.93
N LYS A 71 1.98 -16.39 7.35
CA LYS A 71 0.54 -16.70 7.29
C LYS A 71 -0.17 -15.75 6.34
N PRO A 72 -1.28 -16.18 5.73
CA PRO A 72 -2.09 -15.29 4.90
C PRO A 72 -2.60 -14.08 5.68
N ILE A 73 -2.52 -12.92 5.03
CA ILE A 73 -3.08 -11.65 5.52
C ILE A 73 -4.13 -11.19 4.51
N ILE A 74 -5.35 -11.00 4.97
CA ILE A 74 -6.47 -10.47 4.19
C ILE A 74 -6.69 -9.02 4.59
N SER A 75 -6.61 -8.08 3.64
CA SER A 75 -7.10 -6.73 3.86
C SER A 75 -8.60 -6.68 3.62
N MET A 76 -9.36 -6.38 4.69
CA MET A 76 -10.81 -6.17 4.64
C MET A 76 -11.07 -4.66 4.63
N VAL A 77 -11.43 -4.14 3.47
CA VAL A 77 -11.46 -2.70 3.19
C VAL A 77 -12.87 -2.16 3.19
N GLU A 78 -13.16 -1.25 4.13
CA GLU A 78 -14.33 -0.41 4.16
C GLU A 78 -13.89 1.07 4.11
N GLY A 79 -14.50 1.86 3.22
CA GLY A 79 -14.15 3.27 3.04
C GLY A 79 -13.00 3.52 2.08
N SER A 80 -12.47 4.74 2.08
CA SER A 80 -11.45 5.17 1.13
C SER A 80 -10.03 4.82 1.57
N VAL A 81 -9.18 4.48 0.60
CA VAL A 81 -7.77 4.12 0.78
C VAL A 81 -6.89 5.08 -0.02
N TRP A 82 -5.92 5.73 0.65
CA TRP A 82 -5.13 6.79 0.06
C TRP A 82 -3.62 6.54 0.14
N GLY A 83 -2.90 6.80 -0.94
CA GLY A 83 -1.44 6.86 -0.98
C GLY A 83 -0.75 5.64 -0.37
N GLY A 84 0.07 5.85 0.68
CA GLY A 84 0.81 4.76 1.34
C GLY A 84 -0.06 3.64 1.92
N ALA A 85 -1.32 3.92 2.27
CA ALA A 85 -2.26 2.89 2.70
C ALA A 85 -2.64 1.95 1.54
N PHE A 86 -2.70 2.47 0.32
CA PHE A 86 -2.93 1.64 -0.86
C PHE A 86 -1.74 0.68 -1.08
N GLU A 87 -0.50 1.15 -0.94
CA GLU A 87 0.68 0.26 -0.99
C GLU A 87 0.63 -0.80 0.12
N MET A 88 0.22 -0.42 1.32
CA MET A 88 0.13 -1.36 2.44
C MET A 88 -0.87 -2.49 2.17
N ILE A 89 -2.09 -2.18 1.70
CA ILE A 89 -3.08 -3.22 1.39
C ILE A 89 -2.67 -4.08 0.19
N MET A 90 -1.99 -3.50 -0.83
CA MET A 90 -1.42 -4.25 -1.96
C MET A 90 -0.29 -5.20 -1.55
N SER A 91 0.25 -5.05 -0.34
CA SER A 91 1.24 -5.97 0.23
C SER A 91 0.58 -7.18 0.92
N SER A 92 -0.73 -7.18 1.11
CA SER A 92 -1.50 -8.30 1.65
C SER A 92 -1.70 -9.40 0.60
N ASP A 93 -2.04 -10.59 1.05
CA ASP A 93 -2.23 -11.74 0.14
C ASP A 93 -3.57 -11.69 -0.59
N LEU A 94 -4.60 -11.19 0.08
CA LEU A 94 -5.94 -11.00 -0.48
C LEU A 94 -6.50 -9.64 -0.07
N ILE A 95 -7.29 -9.04 -0.96
CA ILE A 95 -7.98 -7.78 -0.69
C ILE A 95 -9.46 -7.95 -1.00
N ILE A 96 -10.29 -7.80 0.01
CA ILE A 96 -11.74 -7.85 -0.07
C ILE A 96 -12.28 -6.48 0.32
N ALA A 97 -13.09 -5.86 -0.53
CA ALA A 97 -13.55 -4.50 -0.31
C ALA A 97 -15.08 -4.38 -0.33
N ALA A 98 -15.59 -3.43 0.43
CA ALA A 98 -16.97 -2.99 0.29
C ALA A 98 -17.20 -2.31 -1.06
N SER A 99 -18.41 -2.48 -1.64
CA SER A 99 -18.80 -1.89 -2.92
C SER A 99 -18.66 -0.37 -2.99
N THR A 100 -18.74 0.29 -1.83
CA THR A 100 -18.59 1.74 -1.66
C THR A 100 -17.15 2.22 -1.51
N SER A 101 -16.17 1.32 -1.40
CA SER A 101 -14.77 1.68 -1.20
C SER A 101 -14.15 2.35 -2.43
N THR A 102 -13.18 3.21 -2.19
CA THR A 102 -12.43 3.90 -3.24
C THR A 102 -10.93 3.87 -2.96
N PHE A 103 -10.13 3.93 -4.02
CA PHE A 103 -8.68 3.75 -3.96
C PHE A 103 -7.98 4.83 -4.76
N SER A 104 -6.96 5.48 -4.20
CA SER A 104 -6.19 6.49 -4.90
C SER A 104 -4.71 6.47 -4.53
N MET A 105 -3.85 6.70 -5.52
CA MET A 105 -2.40 6.83 -5.34
C MET A 105 -2.02 8.31 -5.49
N THR A 106 -1.83 9.00 -4.38
CA THR A 106 -1.78 10.46 -4.31
C THR A 106 -0.40 11.14 -4.16
N PRO A 107 0.75 10.45 -4.16
CA PRO A 107 2.05 11.09 -3.90
C PRO A 107 2.39 12.24 -4.84
N VAL A 108 1.96 12.18 -6.11
CA VAL A 108 2.23 13.24 -7.09
C VAL A 108 1.56 14.59 -6.73
N ASN A 109 0.47 14.57 -5.95
CA ASN A 109 -0.16 15.79 -5.45
C ASN A 109 0.71 16.55 -4.43
N LEU A 110 1.70 15.85 -3.86
CA LEU A 110 2.69 16.39 -2.91
C LEU A 110 4.06 16.60 -3.55
N GLY A 111 4.18 16.47 -4.89
CA GLY A 111 5.48 16.48 -5.55
C GLY A 111 6.39 15.28 -5.16
N VAL A 112 5.84 14.22 -4.61
CA VAL A 112 6.60 13.04 -4.17
C VAL A 112 6.73 12.03 -5.31
N PRO A 113 7.96 11.72 -5.80
CA PRO A 113 8.17 10.65 -6.76
C PRO A 113 8.08 9.31 -6.03
N TYR A 114 7.10 8.49 -6.41
CA TYR A 114 6.85 7.24 -5.72
C TYR A 114 8.05 6.28 -5.80
N ASN A 115 8.23 5.45 -4.78
CA ASN A 115 9.38 4.57 -4.73
C ASN A 115 9.27 3.40 -5.72
N LEU A 116 10.43 2.90 -6.17
CA LEU A 116 10.51 1.88 -7.19
C LEU A 116 9.82 0.57 -6.80
N VAL A 117 9.92 0.18 -5.52
CA VAL A 117 9.33 -1.07 -5.02
C VAL A 117 7.80 -0.97 -5.01
N GLY A 118 7.23 0.16 -4.59
CA GLY A 118 5.78 0.38 -4.63
C GLY A 118 5.25 0.38 -6.06
N ILE A 119 5.97 1.00 -7.02
CA ILE A 119 5.62 0.94 -8.45
C ILE A 119 5.68 -0.50 -8.97
N HIS A 120 6.73 -1.25 -8.61
CA HIS A 120 6.87 -2.65 -8.99
C HIS A 120 5.70 -3.50 -8.48
N ASN A 121 5.35 -3.40 -7.20
CA ASN A 121 4.22 -4.14 -6.63
C ASN A 121 2.91 -3.82 -7.34
N LEU A 122 2.64 -2.54 -7.59
CA LEU A 122 1.45 -2.12 -8.33
C LEU A 122 1.42 -2.66 -9.77
N THR A 123 2.55 -2.59 -10.50
CA THR A 123 2.61 -3.04 -11.89
C THR A 123 2.55 -4.55 -12.03
N ARG A 124 3.01 -5.29 -11.03
CA ARG A 124 2.86 -6.75 -10.98
C ARG A 124 1.39 -7.17 -10.98
N ASP A 125 0.58 -6.47 -10.18
CA ASP A 125 -0.79 -6.89 -9.89
C ASP A 125 -1.82 -6.22 -10.83
N ALA A 126 -1.61 -4.94 -11.24
CA ALA A 126 -2.58 -4.16 -12.02
C ALA A 126 -2.14 -3.82 -13.46
N GLY A 127 -0.90 -4.11 -13.83
CA GLY A 127 -0.35 -3.79 -15.14
C GLY A 127 -0.03 -2.30 -15.36
N PHE A 128 0.88 -2.02 -16.30
CA PHE A 128 1.51 -0.70 -16.48
C PHE A 128 0.55 0.44 -16.82
N HIS A 129 -0.48 0.20 -17.67
CA HIS A 129 -1.37 1.28 -18.08
C HIS A 129 -2.26 1.75 -16.93
N ILE A 130 -2.77 0.83 -16.12
CA ILE A 130 -3.58 1.14 -14.96
C ILE A 130 -2.75 1.88 -13.91
N VAL A 131 -1.52 1.43 -13.67
CA VAL A 131 -0.62 2.07 -12.71
C VAL A 131 -0.25 3.48 -13.13
N LYS A 132 0.01 3.72 -14.44
CA LYS A 132 0.23 5.08 -14.98
C LYS A 132 -1.00 5.97 -14.77
N GLU A 133 -2.20 5.47 -15.05
CA GLU A 133 -3.45 6.21 -14.82
C GLU A 133 -3.58 6.59 -13.34
N LEU A 134 -3.45 5.62 -12.43
CA LEU A 134 -3.57 5.84 -10.99
C LEU A 134 -2.55 6.86 -10.46
N ILE A 135 -1.28 6.71 -10.84
CA ILE A 135 -0.21 7.57 -10.31
C ILE A 135 -0.22 8.95 -10.96
N PHE A 136 -0.39 9.05 -12.29
CA PHE A 136 -0.29 10.34 -12.98
C PHE A 136 -1.50 11.24 -12.73
N THR A 137 -2.69 10.66 -12.56
CA THR A 137 -3.90 11.44 -12.32
C THR A 137 -4.18 11.66 -10.84
N ALA A 138 -3.67 10.77 -9.97
CA ALA A 138 -4.02 10.69 -8.55
C ALA A 138 -5.56 10.63 -8.31
N SER A 139 -6.33 10.28 -9.35
CA SER A 139 -7.79 10.20 -9.28
C SER A 139 -8.24 8.93 -8.55
N PRO A 140 -9.26 9.00 -7.68
CA PRO A 140 -9.82 7.83 -7.05
C PRO A 140 -10.49 6.91 -8.07
N ILE A 141 -10.30 5.60 -7.91
CA ILE A 141 -11.06 4.57 -8.63
C ILE A 141 -12.05 3.88 -7.69
N THR A 142 -13.15 3.39 -8.23
CA THR A 142 -14.16 2.62 -7.47
C THR A 142 -13.68 1.21 -7.18
N ALA A 143 -14.30 0.54 -6.20
CA ALA A 143 -14.05 -0.86 -5.87
C ALA A 143 -14.28 -1.76 -7.11
N GLN A 144 -15.33 -1.53 -7.88
CA GLN A 144 -15.61 -2.28 -9.12
C GLN A 144 -14.51 -2.11 -10.16
N ARG A 145 -13.99 -0.88 -10.35
CA ARG A 145 -12.86 -0.64 -11.27
C ARG A 145 -11.62 -1.37 -10.77
N ALA A 146 -11.32 -1.29 -9.47
CA ALA A 146 -10.17 -1.96 -8.85
C ALA A 146 -10.27 -3.50 -8.99
N LEU A 147 -11.46 -4.08 -8.85
CA LEU A 147 -11.72 -5.50 -9.10
C LEU A 147 -11.49 -5.85 -10.57
N ALA A 148 -12.05 -5.06 -11.49
CA ALA A 148 -11.95 -5.32 -12.94
C ALA A 148 -10.50 -5.29 -13.46
N VAL A 149 -9.59 -4.58 -12.79
CA VAL A 149 -8.18 -4.48 -13.18
C VAL A 149 -7.23 -5.37 -12.35
N GLY A 150 -7.78 -6.23 -11.49
CA GLY A 150 -7.01 -7.24 -10.74
C GLY A 150 -6.39 -6.75 -9.42
N ILE A 151 -6.73 -5.55 -8.97
CA ILE A 151 -6.25 -5.02 -7.67
C ILE A 151 -6.96 -5.71 -6.50
N LEU A 152 -8.26 -5.98 -6.62
CA LEU A 152 -9.06 -6.61 -5.60
C LEU A 152 -9.40 -8.05 -5.96
N ASN A 153 -9.50 -8.93 -4.96
CA ASN A 153 -9.97 -10.29 -5.14
C ASN A 153 -11.51 -10.35 -5.15
N HIS A 154 -12.17 -9.59 -4.27
CA HIS A 154 -13.62 -9.57 -4.18
C HIS A 154 -14.15 -8.17 -3.81
N VAL A 155 -15.35 -7.89 -4.29
CA VAL A 155 -16.15 -6.73 -3.89
C VAL A 155 -17.52 -7.23 -3.47
N VAL A 156 -17.95 -6.86 -2.27
CA VAL A 156 -19.25 -7.24 -1.69
C VAL A 156 -19.95 -6.02 -1.12
N GLU A 157 -21.24 -6.15 -0.79
CA GLU A 157 -21.95 -5.05 -0.13
C GLU A 157 -21.42 -4.83 1.29
N VAL A 158 -21.58 -3.61 1.81
CA VAL A 158 -21.01 -3.20 3.11
C VAL A 158 -21.46 -4.14 4.22
N GLU A 159 -22.74 -4.52 4.20
CA GLU A 159 -23.38 -5.38 5.18
C GLU A 159 -22.84 -6.83 5.15
N GLU A 160 -22.31 -7.28 4.01
CA GLU A 160 -21.81 -8.63 3.80
C GLU A 160 -20.29 -8.72 4.02
N LEU A 161 -19.58 -7.58 4.10
CA LEU A 161 -18.12 -7.52 4.07
C LEU A 161 -17.46 -8.35 5.18
N GLU A 162 -17.94 -8.22 6.40
CA GLU A 162 -17.36 -8.92 7.55
C GLU A 162 -17.60 -10.43 7.45
N ASP A 163 -18.83 -10.84 7.20
CA ASP A 163 -19.18 -12.27 7.12
C ASP A 163 -18.47 -12.95 5.96
N PHE A 164 -18.41 -12.32 4.79
CA PHE A 164 -17.69 -12.84 3.62
C PHE A 164 -16.20 -13.02 3.92
N THR A 165 -15.58 -12.00 4.53
CA THR A 165 -14.16 -12.05 4.85
C THR A 165 -13.84 -13.09 5.91
N LEU A 166 -14.67 -13.22 6.94
CA LEU A 166 -14.52 -14.26 7.97
C LEU A 166 -14.66 -15.68 7.39
N GLN A 167 -15.63 -15.89 6.49
CA GLN A 167 -15.78 -17.17 5.79
C GLN A 167 -14.54 -17.51 4.95
N MET A 168 -13.99 -16.55 4.22
CA MET A 168 -12.74 -16.72 3.46
C MET A 168 -11.57 -17.07 4.38
N ALA A 169 -11.39 -16.34 5.48
CA ALA A 169 -10.34 -16.60 6.45
C ALA A 169 -10.49 -17.97 7.10
N HIS A 170 -11.72 -18.37 7.44
CA HIS A 170 -12.03 -19.71 7.97
C HIS A 170 -11.67 -20.79 6.96
N HIS A 171 -12.10 -20.64 5.71
CA HIS A 171 -11.77 -21.60 4.65
C HIS A 171 -10.25 -21.76 4.46
N ILE A 172 -9.49 -20.65 4.51
CA ILE A 172 -8.01 -20.70 4.48
C ILE A 172 -7.47 -21.44 5.71
N SER A 173 -8.05 -21.23 6.89
CA SER A 173 -7.56 -21.82 8.14
C SER A 173 -7.67 -23.35 8.17
N GLU A 174 -8.53 -23.95 7.34
CA GLU A 174 -8.68 -25.41 7.18
C GLU A 174 -7.57 -26.03 6.30
N LYS A 175 -6.77 -25.23 5.62
CA LYS A 175 -5.72 -25.73 4.72
C LYS A 175 -4.40 -25.98 5.48
N ALA A 176 -3.51 -26.75 4.87
CA ALA A 176 -2.21 -27.09 5.44
C ALA A 176 -1.32 -25.84 5.59
N PRO A 177 -1.01 -25.39 6.83
CA PRO A 177 -0.35 -24.10 7.04
C PRO A 177 1.09 -24.05 6.51
N LEU A 178 1.82 -25.16 6.61
CA LEU A 178 3.19 -25.23 6.11
C LEU A 178 3.23 -25.15 4.57
N ALA A 179 2.28 -25.79 3.89
CA ALA A 179 2.16 -25.68 2.44
C ALA A 179 1.83 -24.24 2.01
N ILE A 180 0.86 -23.58 2.69
CA ILE A 180 0.52 -22.17 2.42
C ILE A 180 1.75 -21.27 2.62
N ALA A 181 2.49 -21.44 3.73
CA ALA A 181 3.66 -20.60 4.01
C ALA A 181 4.73 -20.74 2.93
N VAL A 182 5.00 -21.96 2.45
CA VAL A 182 5.97 -22.22 1.36
C VAL A 182 5.48 -21.60 0.05
N ILE A 183 4.21 -21.84 -0.33
CA ILE A 183 3.63 -21.30 -1.57
C ILE A 183 3.64 -19.76 -1.54
N LYS A 184 3.28 -19.15 -0.41
CA LYS A 184 3.35 -17.68 -0.25
C LYS A 184 4.76 -17.16 -0.49
N GLU A 185 5.78 -17.81 0.08
CA GLU A 185 7.18 -17.41 -0.14
C GLU A 185 7.62 -17.63 -1.59
N GLU A 186 7.23 -18.75 -2.23
CA GLU A 186 7.49 -19.00 -3.64
C GLU A 186 6.87 -17.90 -4.53
N LEU A 187 5.61 -17.54 -4.29
CA LEU A 187 4.93 -16.47 -5.03
C LEU A 187 5.60 -15.12 -4.82
N ARG A 188 6.04 -14.81 -3.59
CA ARG A 188 6.79 -13.59 -3.30
C ARG A 188 8.09 -13.54 -4.09
N VAL A 189 8.90 -14.60 -4.04
CA VAL A 189 10.19 -14.69 -4.76
C VAL A 189 9.98 -14.57 -6.27
N LEU A 190 9.00 -15.27 -6.83
CA LEU A 190 8.67 -15.18 -8.26
C LEU A 190 8.19 -13.79 -8.65
N GLY A 191 7.39 -13.15 -7.81
CA GLY A 191 6.91 -11.78 -8.04
C GLY A 191 8.01 -10.72 -7.95
N GLU A 192 9.11 -11.00 -7.27
CA GLU A 192 10.29 -10.11 -7.17
C GLU A 192 11.37 -10.41 -8.23
N ALA A 193 11.19 -11.42 -9.08
CA ALA A 193 12.17 -11.87 -10.06
C ALA A 193 12.30 -10.93 -11.27
N HIS A 194 12.51 -9.63 -11.03
CA HIS A 194 12.81 -8.63 -12.05
C HIS A 194 14.29 -8.24 -12.00
N THR A 195 14.92 -8.26 -13.17
CA THR A 195 16.30 -7.78 -13.31
C THR A 195 16.31 -6.30 -13.65
N MET A 196 16.87 -5.48 -12.76
CA MET A 196 17.27 -4.10 -13.06
C MET A 196 18.78 -4.03 -12.93
N ASN A 197 19.45 -3.43 -13.90
CA ASN A 197 20.90 -3.23 -13.77
C ASN A 197 21.20 -2.09 -12.77
N SER A 198 22.43 -2.12 -12.20
CA SER A 198 22.82 -1.17 -11.16
C SER A 198 22.83 0.29 -11.64
N ASP A 199 23.21 0.54 -12.89
CA ASP A 199 23.27 1.89 -13.44
C ASP A 199 21.88 2.51 -13.57
N GLU A 200 20.88 1.73 -14.00
CA GLU A 200 19.50 2.19 -14.06
C GLU A 200 18.92 2.46 -12.67
N PHE A 201 19.23 1.59 -11.69
CA PHE A 201 18.84 1.81 -10.31
C PHE A 201 19.41 3.12 -9.78
N GLU A 202 20.73 3.34 -9.93
CA GLU A 202 21.39 4.55 -9.46
C GLU A 202 20.88 5.82 -10.17
N ARG A 203 20.65 5.74 -11.48
CA ARG A 203 20.07 6.85 -12.26
C ARG A 203 18.68 7.24 -11.72
N ILE A 204 17.81 6.25 -11.47
CA ILE A 204 16.46 6.50 -10.91
C ILE A 204 16.56 7.11 -9.52
N GLN A 205 17.46 6.62 -8.66
CA GLN A 205 17.67 7.19 -7.33
C GLN A 205 18.17 8.65 -7.42
N GLY A 206 19.04 8.95 -8.37
CA GLY A 206 19.48 10.34 -8.64
C GLY A 206 18.34 11.25 -9.06
N MET A 207 17.46 10.79 -9.96
CA MET A 207 16.26 11.53 -10.36
C MET A 207 15.31 11.79 -9.20
N ARG A 208 15.11 10.80 -8.34
CA ARG A 208 14.25 10.93 -7.14
C ARG A 208 14.80 11.99 -6.18
N ARG A 209 16.12 11.99 -5.93
CA ARG A 209 16.77 13.00 -5.07
C ARG A 209 16.54 14.40 -5.61
N ALA A 210 16.73 14.62 -6.92
CA ALA A 210 16.49 15.92 -7.53
C ALA A 210 15.07 16.44 -7.29
N VAL A 211 14.07 15.56 -7.29
CA VAL A 211 12.67 15.96 -6.97
C VAL A 211 12.53 16.37 -5.52
N TYR A 212 13.14 15.66 -4.56
CA TYR A 212 13.05 16.03 -3.15
C TYR A 212 13.80 17.33 -2.80
N ASP A 213 14.73 17.75 -3.66
CA ASP A 213 15.44 19.01 -3.54
C ASP A 213 14.75 20.15 -4.33
N SER A 214 13.63 19.88 -5.03
CA SER A 214 12.94 20.84 -5.88
C SER A 214 11.99 21.76 -5.11
N GLU A 215 11.68 22.92 -5.74
CA GLU A 215 10.64 23.82 -5.26
C GLU A 215 9.25 23.17 -5.28
N ASP A 216 8.97 22.31 -6.25
CA ASP A 216 7.70 21.60 -6.39
C ASP A 216 7.41 20.68 -5.20
N TYR A 217 8.42 20.02 -4.64
CA TYR A 217 8.25 19.22 -3.42
C TYR A 217 7.84 20.09 -2.22
N GLN A 218 8.53 21.23 -2.03
CA GLN A 218 8.20 22.17 -0.94
C GLN A 218 6.80 22.77 -1.14
N GLU A 219 6.48 23.16 -2.36
CA GLU A 219 5.15 23.67 -2.70
C GLU A 219 4.05 22.63 -2.45
N GLY A 220 4.25 21.39 -2.85
CA GLY A 220 3.30 20.30 -2.63
C GLY A 220 2.99 20.10 -1.14
N MET A 221 4.02 20.08 -0.30
CA MET A 221 3.91 19.95 1.14
C MET A 221 3.20 21.18 1.77
N ASN A 222 3.60 22.39 1.40
CA ASN A 222 3.00 23.61 1.92
C ASN A 222 1.53 23.75 1.51
N ALA A 223 1.22 23.52 0.24
CA ALA A 223 -0.15 23.60 -0.27
C ALA A 223 -1.10 22.61 0.43
N PHE A 224 -0.61 21.39 0.71
CA PHE A 224 -1.39 20.43 1.46
C PHE A 224 -1.68 20.88 2.90
N LEU A 225 -0.66 21.36 3.63
CA LEU A 225 -0.81 21.87 4.99
C LEU A 225 -1.75 23.08 5.05
N GLU A 226 -1.65 23.97 4.06
CA GLU A 226 -2.48 25.17 3.91
C GLU A 226 -3.86 24.89 3.30
N LYS A 227 -4.15 23.65 2.93
CA LYS A 227 -5.41 23.20 2.31
C LYS A 227 -5.77 23.98 1.03
N ARG A 228 -4.78 24.29 0.22
CA ARG A 228 -4.92 24.95 -1.07
C ARG A 228 -4.42 24.06 -2.21
N LYS A 229 -4.75 24.45 -3.43
CA LYS A 229 -4.20 23.78 -4.63
C LYS A 229 -2.72 24.17 -4.80
N PRO A 230 -1.81 23.21 -5.07
CA PRO A 230 -0.41 23.49 -5.36
C PRO A 230 -0.25 24.18 -6.72
N ASN A 231 0.82 24.96 -6.86
CA ASN A 231 1.23 25.58 -8.11
C ASN A 231 2.64 25.07 -8.49
N PHE A 232 2.70 23.93 -9.16
CA PHE A 232 3.95 23.31 -9.57
C PHE A 232 4.57 24.05 -10.77
N VAL A 233 5.89 24.25 -10.74
CA VAL A 233 6.67 24.98 -11.75
C VAL A 233 7.71 24.10 -12.48
N GLY A 234 7.98 22.89 -11.98
CA GLY A 234 8.84 21.91 -12.63
C GLY A 234 10.34 22.03 -12.31
N HIS A 235 10.70 22.75 -11.25
CA HIS A 235 12.09 22.89 -10.79
C HIS A 235 12.21 23.05 -9.28
#